data_eab181e9f548f6f3cc15b9653af21840
#
_entry.id   eab181e9f548f6f3cc15b9653af21840
#
_cell.length_a   1.000
_cell.length_b   1.000
_cell.length_c   1.000
_cell.angle_alpha   90.00
_cell.angle_beta   90.00
_cell.angle_gamma   90.00
#
_symmetry.space_group_name_H-M   'P 1'
#
loop_
_entity.id
_entity.type
_entity.pdbx_description
1 polymer ?
#
loop_
_entity_poly.entity_id
_entity_poly.type
_entity_poly.pdbx_seq_one_letter_code
_entity_poly.pdbx_strand_id
1 'polypeptide(L)'
;MKQSILKKIGLSFLLAICSAQVADACTSFLVGKKASNDGSTIITYNQDDYGMFGRLLYLPAGHHPAGSMRKIVDGDTNHYLGEIPEVPYTYAVMGYINEHQLAITETTFGGRHDLVDPNGKIDYVSLMTIALQRAKTAREAIKVMTTLVQEYGYASEGESFSIADPNEVWILEMIGKGPKEKGTVWVAVRIPDDCISCH
;
A
#
# COMPACT_ATOMS: atom_id res chain seq x y z
N MET A 1 -30.42 -7.17 -47.43
CA MET A 1 -29.34 -6.23 -47.05
C MET A 1 -29.53 -5.59 -45.66
N LYS A 2 -30.71 -5.07 -45.30
CA LYS A 2 -30.95 -4.41 -43.99
C LYS A 2 -30.80 -5.33 -42.76
N GLN A 3 -31.23 -6.61 -42.81
CA GLN A 3 -31.12 -7.54 -41.71
C GLN A 3 -29.66 -7.96 -41.33
N SER A 4 -28.77 -7.98 -42.33
CA SER A 4 -27.35 -8.29 -42.12
C SER A 4 -26.61 -7.18 -41.41
N ILE A 5 -26.98 -5.92 -41.63
CA ILE A 5 -26.39 -4.74 -41.03
C ILE A 5 -26.82 -4.64 -39.55
N LEU A 6 -28.09 -4.86 -39.21
CA LEU A 6 -28.60 -4.86 -37.84
C LEU A 6 -27.94 -5.96 -37.00
N LYS A 7 -27.72 -7.17 -37.55
CA LYS A 7 -27.02 -8.25 -36.82
C LYS A 7 -25.55 -7.91 -36.56
N LYS A 8 -24.87 -7.24 -37.48
CA LYS A 8 -23.46 -6.80 -37.27
C LYS A 8 -23.37 -5.68 -36.27
N ILE A 9 -24.29 -4.71 -36.26
CA ILE A 9 -24.36 -3.63 -35.28
C ILE A 9 -24.67 -4.20 -33.88
N GLY A 10 -25.61 -5.11 -33.76
CA GLY A 10 -25.95 -5.78 -32.50
C GLY A 10 -24.78 -6.60 -31.92
N LEU A 11 -24.05 -7.32 -32.79
CA LEU A 11 -22.88 -8.09 -32.37
C LEU A 11 -21.70 -7.18 -31.96
N SER A 12 -21.48 -6.06 -32.65
CA SER A 12 -20.45 -5.08 -32.28
C SER A 12 -20.77 -4.38 -30.94
N PHE A 13 -22.06 -4.10 -30.67
CA PHE A 13 -22.50 -3.53 -29.39
C PHE A 13 -22.38 -4.53 -28.24
N LEU A 14 -22.64 -5.82 -28.47
CA LEU A 14 -22.46 -6.87 -27.48
C LEU A 14 -21.00 -7.12 -27.17
N LEU A 15 -20.10 -7.07 -28.15
CA LEU A 15 -18.66 -7.16 -27.93
C LEU A 15 -18.11 -5.94 -27.16
N ALA A 16 -18.63 -4.74 -27.40
CA ALA A 16 -18.23 -3.54 -26.67
C ALA A 16 -18.65 -3.54 -25.21
N ILE A 17 -19.78 -4.20 -24.87
CA ILE A 17 -20.24 -4.36 -23.49
C ILE A 17 -19.43 -5.44 -22.75
N CYS A 18 -18.95 -6.48 -23.44
CA CYS A 18 -18.11 -7.51 -22.84
C CYS A 18 -16.66 -7.07 -22.58
N SER A 19 -16.22 -5.93 -23.15
CA SER A 19 -14.87 -5.41 -22.92
C SER A 19 -14.79 -4.30 -21.87
N ALA A 20 -15.90 -3.94 -21.23
CA ALA A 20 -15.87 -3.13 -20.02
C ALA A 20 -15.40 -4.01 -18.85
N GLN A 21 -14.12 -4.29 -18.80
CA GLN A 21 -13.48 -4.74 -17.56
C GLN A 21 -13.55 -3.54 -16.62
N VAL A 22 -14.29 -3.67 -15.54
CA VAL A 22 -14.17 -2.77 -14.41
C VAL A 22 -12.74 -2.95 -13.91
N ALA A 23 -11.88 -2.00 -14.17
CA ALA A 23 -10.58 -1.96 -13.57
C ALA A 23 -10.81 -1.57 -12.11
N ASP A 24 -10.78 -2.54 -11.19
CA ASP A 24 -10.57 -2.29 -9.79
C ASP A 24 -9.10 -1.87 -9.65
N ALA A 25 -8.86 -0.59 -9.57
CA ALA A 25 -7.52 -0.04 -9.42
C ALA A 25 -7.59 1.21 -8.56
N CYS A 26 -6.85 1.21 -7.46
CA CYS A 26 -6.60 2.40 -6.67
C CYS A 26 -5.83 3.43 -7.50
N THR A 27 -5.94 4.71 -7.14
CA THR A 27 -5.21 5.79 -7.81
C THR A 27 -4.53 6.67 -6.77
N SER A 28 -3.25 6.89 -6.94
CA SER A 28 -2.45 7.75 -6.06
C SER A 28 -1.70 8.81 -6.85
N PHE A 29 -1.71 10.06 -6.35
CA PHE A 29 -0.82 11.13 -6.80
C PHE A 29 0.25 11.40 -5.75
N LEU A 30 1.47 11.59 -6.22
CA LEU A 30 2.62 11.94 -5.41
C LEU A 30 3.17 13.27 -5.89
N VAL A 31 3.16 14.30 -5.04
CA VAL A 31 3.53 15.67 -5.40
C VAL A 31 4.76 16.10 -4.60
N GLY A 32 5.84 16.40 -5.30
CA GLY A 32 7.05 16.95 -4.71
C GLY A 32 6.84 18.40 -4.23
N LYS A 33 7.60 18.83 -3.22
CA LYS A 33 7.38 20.12 -2.53
C LYS A 33 7.53 21.36 -3.40
N LYS A 34 8.22 21.30 -4.54
CA LYS A 34 8.32 22.42 -5.50
C LYS A 34 7.24 22.37 -6.58
N ALA A 35 6.51 21.25 -6.68
CA ALA A 35 5.38 21.09 -7.56
C ALA A 35 4.05 21.53 -6.89
N SER A 36 4.03 21.71 -5.56
CA SER A 36 2.92 22.27 -4.81
C SER A 36 3.00 23.80 -4.69
N ASN A 37 1.86 24.46 -4.51
CA ASN A 37 1.82 25.92 -4.41
C ASN A 37 2.38 26.49 -3.10
N ASP A 38 2.35 25.69 -2.02
CA ASP A 38 2.72 26.10 -0.66
C ASP A 38 4.00 25.44 -0.14
N GLY A 39 4.67 24.65 -0.99
CA GLY A 39 5.89 23.93 -0.61
C GLY A 39 5.66 22.67 0.20
N SER A 40 4.43 22.21 0.34
CA SER A 40 4.11 20.93 0.98
C SER A 40 4.41 19.75 0.05
N THR A 41 4.69 18.60 0.63
CA THR A 41 4.61 17.31 -0.05
C THR A 41 3.19 16.78 0.06
N ILE A 42 2.66 16.14 -1.00
CA ILE A 42 1.29 15.64 -1.01
C ILE A 42 1.31 14.21 -1.56
N ILE A 43 0.59 13.31 -0.90
CA ILE A 43 0.14 12.04 -1.48
C ILE A 43 -1.37 11.98 -1.37
N THR A 44 -2.02 11.43 -2.39
CA THR A 44 -3.45 11.14 -2.35
C THR A 44 -3.66 9.64 -2.32
N TYR A 45 -4.83 9.23 -1.87
CA TYR A 45 -5.22 7.84 -1.86
C TYR A 45 -6.69 7.72 -2.24
N ASN A 46 -6.96 7.05 -3.34
CA ASN A 46 -8.30 6.70 -3.78
C ASN A 46 -8.38 5.17 -3.82
N GLN A 47 -9.18 4.61 -2.93
CA GLN A 47 -9.40 3.18 -2.83
C GLN A 47 -10.69 2.82 -3.56
N ASP A 48 -10.57 2.16 -4.71
CA ASP A 48 -11.68 1.80 -5.56
C ASP A 48 -12.17 0.38 -5.23
N ASP A 49 -13.00 0.27 -4.19
CA ASP A 49 -13.62 -0.99 -3.76
C ASP A 49 -15.10 -0.76 -3.42
N TYR A 50 -15.98 -1.62 -3.94
CA TYR A 50 -17.43 -1.55 -3.69
C TYR A 50 -17.82 -1.93 -2.26
N GLY A 51 -16.98 -2.68 -1.54
CA GLY A 51 -17.26 -3.20 -0.20
C GLY A 51 -16.65 -2.38 0.92
N MET A 52 -15.73 -1.48 0.60
CA MET A 52 -15.01 -0.71 1.62
C MET A 52 -15.67 0.64 1.90
N PHE A 53 -15.98 0.83 3.19
CA PHE A 53 -16.39 2.14 3.71
C PHE A 53 -15.25 2.68 4.57
N GLY A 54 -14.67 3.82 4.17
CA GLY A 54 -13.59 4.45 4.92
C GLY A 54 -13.98 4.69 6.37
N ARG A 55 -13.22 4.15 7.31
CA ARG A 55 -13.29 4.51 8.73
C ARG A 55 -12.09 5.34 9.08
N LEU A 56 -12.29 6.36 9.90
CA LEU A 56 -11.18 7.06 10.51
C LEU A 56 -10.55 6.15 11.56
N LEU A 57 -9.43 5.55 11.22
CA LEU A 57 -8.62 4.75 12.16
C LEU A 57 -7.80 5.71 13.04
N TYR A 58 -7.88 5.53 14.34
CA TYR A 58 -7.01 6.19 15.30
C TYR A 58 -6.29 5.17 16.17
N LEU A 59 -4.98 5.17 16.12
CA LEU A 59 -4.11 4.37 16.98
C LEU A 59 -3.32 5.34 17.87
N PRO A 60 -3.54 5.33 19.18
CA PRO A 60 -2.80 6.21 20.10
C PRO A 60 -1.32 5.83 20.16
N ALA A 61 -0.47 6.80 20.44
CA ALA A 61 0.90 6.54 20.82
C ALA A 61 0.94 5.72 22.14
N GLY A 62 1.96 4.86 22.28
CA GLY A 62 2.01 4.00 23.45
C GLY A 62 3.41 3.51 23.81
N HIS A 63 3.62 3.30 25.12
CA HIS A 63 4.78 2.59 25.64
C HIS A 63 4.45 1.11 25.81
N HIS A 64 5.38 0.25 25.43
CA HIS A 64 5.23 -1.20 25.51
C HIS A 64 6.31 -1.80 26.43
N PRO A 65 5.93 -2.68 27.37
CA PRO A 65 6.89 -3.40 28.20
C PRO A 65 7.88 -4.21 27.36
N ALA A 66 9.07 -4.43 27.88
CA ALA A 66 10.05 -5.30 27.24
C ALA A 66 9.48 -6.71 27.03
N GLY A 67 9.68 -7.27 25.85
CA GLY A 67 9.15 -8.58 25.47
C GLY A 67 7.68 -8.58 25.01
N SER A 68 7.04 -7.42 24.89
CA SER A 68 5.70 -7.31 24.28
C SER A 68 5.70 -7.85 22.87
N MET A 69 4.62 -8.54 22.51
CA MET A 69 4.39 -9.06 21.17
C MET A 69 3.20 -8.36 20.52
N ARG A 70 3.33 -8.04 19.25
CA ARG A 70 2.26 -7.50 18.41
C ARG A 70 1.62 -8.61 17.62
N LYS A 71 0.33 -8.80 17.77
CA LYS A 71 -0.47 -9.67 16.91
C LYS A 71 -0.63 -9.03 15.52
N ILE A 72 -0.44 -9.84 14.51
CA ILE A 72 -0.67 -9.46 13.11
C ILE A 72 -1.91 -10.19 12.63
N VAL A 73 -2.82 -9.41 12.10
CA VAL A 73 -4.08 -9.86 11.52
C VAL A 73 -4.16 -9.23 10.14
N ASP A 74 -4.41 -10.04 9.15
CA ASP A 74 -4.58 -9.62 7.76
C ASP A 74 -5.70 -8.56 7.65
N GLY A 75 -5.38 -7.44 7.01
CA GLY A 75 -6.26 -6.27 6.99
C GLY A 75 -7.56 -6.49 6.22
N ASP A 76 -7.56 -7.36 5.22
CA ASP A 76 -8.71 -7.61 4.36
C ASP A 76 -9.57 -8.76 4.87
N THR A 77 -8.93 -9.85 5.29
CA THR A 77 -9.60 -11.09 5.65
C THR A 77 -9.83 -11.27 7.15
N ASN A 78 -9.19 -10.46 7.99
CA ASN A 78 -9.12 -10.63 9.44
C ASN A 78 -8.50 -11.98 9.88
N HIS A 79 -7.73 -12.63 9.00
CA HIS A 79 -7.04 -13.87 9.35
C HIS A 79 -5.80 -13.57 10.22
N TYR A 80 -5.58 -14.41 11.25
CA TYR A 80 -4.41 -14.28 12.11
C TYR A 80 -3.16 -14.80 11.39
N LEU A 81 -2.16 -13.94 11.19
CA LEU A 81 -0.92 -14.25 10.49
C LEU A 81 0.23 -14.60 11.45
N GLY A 82 0.15 -14.20 12.71
CA GLY A 82 1.20 -14.47 13.69
C GLY A 82 1.49 -13.31 14.62
N GLU A 83 2.67 -13.33 15.23
CA GLU A 83 3.14 -12.27 16.14
C GLU A 83 4.57 -11.88 15.79
N ILE A 84 4.88 -10.61 16.05
CA ILE A 84 6.22 -10.04 15.96
C ILE A 84 6.55 -9.28 17.23
N PRO A 85 7.83 -9.08 17.60
CA PRO A 85 8.19 -8.23 18.71
C PRO A 85 7.68 -6.79 18.55
N GLU A 86 7.10 -6.25 19.62
CA GLU A 86 6.71 -4.84 19.63
C GLU A 86 7.90 -3.97 20.07
N VAL A 87 7.95 -2.76 19.51
CA VAL A 87 8.96 -1.76 19.87
C VAL A 87 8.60 -1.11 21.21
N PRO A 88 9.58 -0.56 21.97
CA PRO A 88 9.30 0.05 23.28
C PRO A 88 8.32 1.23 23.23
N TYR A 89 8.19 1.90 22.08
CA TYR A 89 7.30 3.02 21.89
C TYR A 89 6.77 3.03 20.46
N THR A 90 5.45 3.25 20.31
CA THR A 90 4.77 3.42 19.01
C THR A 90 4.20 4.83 18.90
N TYR A 91 4.29 5.42 17.70
CA TYR A 91 3.72 6.74 17.40
C TYR A 91 2.22 6.68 17.19
N ALA A 92 1.55 7.81 17.47
CA ALA A 92 0.13 7.95 17.15
C ALA A 92 -0.08 8.01 15.64
N VAL A 93 -1.14 7.34 15.18
CA VAL A 93 -1.54 7.29 13.77
C VAL A 93 -3.01 7.64 13.66
N MET A 94 -3.35 8.50 12.70
CA MET A 94 -4.72 8.81 12.33
C MET A 94 -4.92 8.57 10.84
N GLY A 95 -5.77 7.60 10.48
CA GLY A 95 -5.87 7.13 9.10
C GLY A 95 -4.53 6.61 8.60
N TYR A 96 -3.98 7.26 7.60
CA TYR A 96 -2.72 6.88 6.96
C TYR A 96 -1.57 7.89 7.21
N ILE A 97 -1.66 8.69 8.26
CA ILE A 97 -0.64 9.67 8.67
C ILE A 97 -0.34 9.55 10.17
N ASN A 98 0.93 9.71 10.55
CA ASN A 98 1.35 9.70 11.94
C ASN A 98 1.62 11.11 12.50
N GLU A 99 1.89 11.20 13.81
CA GLU A 99 2.15 12.47 14.52
C GLU A 99 3.41 13.21 14.06
N HIS A 100 4.28 12.56 13.27
CA HIS A 100 5.45 13.18 12.63
C HIS A 100 5.19 13.64 11.19
N GLN A 101 3.92 13.64 10.74
CA GLN A 101 3.51 13.97 9.37
C GLN A 101 4.08 13.00 8.31
N LEU A 102 4.47 11.79 8.72
CA LEU A 102 4.75 10.71 7.79
C LEU A 102 3.42 10.12 7.35
N ALA A 103 3.19 10.05 6.04
CA ALA A 103 2.02 9.45 5.42
C ALA A 103 2.43 8.28 4.53
N ILE A 104 1.64 7.20 4.56
CA ILE A 104 1.84 6.00 3.72
C ILE A 104 0.49 5.57 3.19
N THR A 105 0.39 5.43 1.87
CA THR A 105 -0.77 4.86 1.18
C THR A 105 -0.30 3.78 0.21
N GLU A 106 -1.22 3.08 -0.45
CA GLU A 106 -0.85 2.01 -1.36
C GLU A 106 -1.69 2.01 -2.65
N THR A 107 -1.23 1.23 -3.61
CA THR A 107 -1.93 0.85 -4.84
C THR A 107 -1.50 -0.56 -5.22
N THR A 108 -2.43 -1.50 -5.21
CA THR A 108 -2.15 -2.89 -5.54
C THR A 108 -1.92 -3.05 -7.04
N PHE A 109 -0.77 -3.58 -7.46
CA PHE A 109 -0.55 -3.99 -8.84
C PHE A 109 -0.69 -5.51 -9.05
N GLY A 110 -0.86 -6.28 -7.98
CA GLY A 110 -1.04 -7.73 -7.98
C GLY A 110 0.22 -8.48 -8.39
N GLY A 111 0.37 -8.75 -9.67
CA GLY A 111 1.49 -9.51 -10.22
C GLY A 111 1.21 -11.02 -10.24
N ARG A 112 2.26 -11.82 -10.09
CA ARG A 112 2.14 -13.29 -10.11
C ARG A 112 1.69 -13.80 -8.75
N HIS A 113 0.55 -14.42 -8.68
CA HIS A 113 -0.04 -14.97 -7.45
C HIS A 113 0.83 -16.04 -6.76
N ASP A 114 1.62 -16.80 -7.53
CA ASP A 114 2.56 -17.78 -6.99
C ASP A 114 3.76 -17.17 -6.22
N LEU A 115 3.90 -15.85 -6.23
CA LEU A 115 4.89 -15.11 -5.47
C LEU A 115 4.39 -14.67 -4.08
N VAL A 116 3.11 -14.85 -3.76
CA VAL A 116 2.59 -14.67 -2.39
C VAL A 116 3.20 -15.74 -1.48
N ASP A 117 3.71 -15.32 -0.31
CA ASP A 117 4.19 -16.26 0.72
C ASP A 117 3.04 -16.62 1.67
N PRO A 118 2.46 -17.83 1.60
CA PRO A 118 1.36 -18.23 2.47
C PRO A 118 1.77 -18.38 3.95
N ASN A 119 3.07 -18.39 4.24
CA ASN A 119 3.63 -18.43 5.60
C ASN A 119 4.15 -17.07 6.06
N GLY A 120 4.02 -16.06 5.22
CA GLY A 120 4.36 -14.67 5.58
C GLY A 120 3.49 -14.18 6.73
N LYS A 121 4.10 -13.40 7.62
CA LYS A 121 3.39 -12.85 8.78
C LYS A 121 2.94 -11.41 8.57
N ILE A 122 3.40 -10.74 7.51
CA ILE A 122 3.14 -9.32 7.28
C ILE A 122 2.34 -9.16 5.99
N ASP A 123 1.11 -8.69 6.12
CA ASP A 123 0.28 -8.21 5.01
C ASP A 123 0.56 -6.71 4.74
N TYR A 124 0.09 -6.19 3.61
CA TYR A 124 0.36 -4.81 3.20
C TYR A 124 -0.25 -3.77 4.15
N VAL A 125 -1.47 -4.01 4.69
CA VAL A 125 -2.15 -3.09 5.62
C VAL A 125 -1.39 -3.03 6.94
N SER A 126 -1.02 -4.20 7.50
CA SER A 126 -0.20 -4.28 8.71
C SER A 126 1.16 -3.64 8.50
N LEU A 127 1.77 -3.81 7.32
CA LEU A 127 3.06 -3.22 6.97
C LEU A 127 3.03 -1.69 7.03
N MET A 128 2.02 -1.06 6.41
CA MET A 128 1.82 0.40 6.47
C MET A 128 1.62 0.88 7.90
N THR A 129 0.73 0.23 8.64
CA THR A 129 0.40 0.59 10.01
C THR A 129 1.61 0.50 10.93
N ILE A 130 2.39 -0.58 10.84
CA ILE A 130 3.59 -0.78 11.65
C ILE A 130 4.66 0.26 11.28
N ALA A 131 4.85 0.54 10.00
CA ALA A 131 5.80 1.55 9.56
C ALA A 131 5.43 2.95 10.08
N LEU A 132 4.15 3.34 10.01
CA LEU A 132 3.65 4.60 10.57
C LEU A 132 3.87 4.68 12.09
N GLN A 133 3.73 3.58 12.81
CA GLN A 133 3.94 3.55 14.26
C GLN A 133 5.42 3.52 14.68
N ARG A 134 6.35 3.24 13.76
CA ARG A 134 7.77 3.01 14.08
C ARG A 134 8.74 3.96 13.38
N ALA A 135 8.28 4.76 12.40
CA ALA A 135 9.12 5.65 11.61
C ALA A 135 8.65 7.11 11.72
N LYS A 136 9.60 8.04 11.58
CA LYS A 136 9.34 9.49 11.56
C LYS A 136 9.49 10.09 10.17
N THR A 137 10.25 9.44 9.30
CA THR A 137 10.58 9.93 7.97
C THR A 137 10.29 8.88 6.91
N ALA A 138 10.16 9.30 5.66
CA ALA A 138 9.93 8.40 4.53
C ALA A 138 11.05 7.35 4.41
N ARG A 139 12.31 7.73 4.61
CA ARG A 139 13.46 6.80 4.55
C ARG A 139 13.46 5.80 5.69
N GLU A 140 13.09 6.21 6.90
CA GLU A 140 12.92 5.30 8.03
C GLU A 140 11.78 4.31 7.76
N ALA A 141 10.65 4.78 7.19
CA ALA A 141 9.55 3.91 6.82
C ALA A 141 9.96 2.84 5.81
N ILE A 142 10.64 3.22 4.73
CA ILE A 142 11.17 2.29 3.73
C ILE A 142 12.07 1.23 4.41
N LYS A 143 12.96 1.65 5.30
CA LYS A 143 13.84 0.73 6.04
C LYS A 143 13.05 -0.21 6.94
N VAL A 144 12.07 0.29 7.69
CA VAL A 144 11.19 -0.52 8.56
C VAL A 144 10.43 -1.55 7.72
N MET A 145 9.79 -1.10 6.63
CA MET A 145 8.98 -1.97 5.77
C MET A 145 9.81 -3.10 5.16
N THR A 146 10.93 -2.76 4.54
CA THR A 146 11.80 -3.74 3.87
C THR A 146 12.47 -4.70 4.86
N THR A 147 12.79 -4.25 6.07
CA THR A 147 13.34 -5.10 7.13
C THR A 147 12.28 -6.09 7.64
N LEU A 148 11.06 -5.61 7.90
CA LEU A 148 9.98 -6.45 8.43
C LEU A 148 9.62 -7.59 7.47
N VAL A 149 9.46 -7.31 6.18
CA VAL A 149 9.11 -8.35 5.20
C VAL A 149 10.27 -9.32 4.98
N GLN A 150 11.52 -8.87 5.09
CA GLN A 150 12.68 -9.76 5.02
C GLN A 150 12.76 -10.71 6.22
N GLU A 151 12.40 -10.23 7.42
CA GLU A 151 12.49 -11.00 8.65
C GLU A 151 11.28 -11.92 8.85
N TYR A 152 10.07 -11.42 8.56
CA TYR A 152 8.81 -12.12 8.89
C TYR A 152 8.06 -12.69 7.69
N GLY A 153 8.50 -12.41 6.45
CA GLY A 153 7.82 -12.82 5.21
C GLY A 153 6.67 -11.87 4.85
N TYR A 154 6.26 -11.90 3.59
CA TYR A 154 5.25 -11.01 3.01
C TYR A 154 4.07 -11.82 2.47
N ALA A 155 2.89 -11.61 3.04
CA ALA A 155 1.70 -12.42 2.79
C ALA A 155 0.75 -11.83 1.73
N SER A 156 1.10 -10.68 1.14
CA SER A 156 0.25 -10.02 0.14
C SER A 156 0.79 -10.14 -1.28
N GLU A 157 -0.01 -9.74 -2.24
CA GLU A 157 0.37 -9.56 -3.64
C GLU A 157 1.35 -8.38 -3.82
N GLY A 158 1.65 -8.02 -5.07
CA GLY A 158 2.53 -6.89 -5.36
C GLY A 158 1.86 -5.55 -5.05
N GLU A 159 2.60 -4.67 -4.35
CA GLU A 159 2.12 -3.37 -3.88
C GLU A 159 3.06 -2.24 -4.24
N SER A 160 2.47 -1.10 -4.61
CA SER A 160 3.13 0.20 -4.74
C SER A 160 2.74 1.08 -3.56
N PHE A 161 3.68 1.35 -2.66
CA PHE A 161 3.46 2.25 -1.53
C PHE A 161 3.88 3.67 -1.89
N SER A 162 2.96 4.63 -1.72
CA SER A 162 3.24 6.06 -1.72
C SER A 162 3.64 6.49 -0.32
N ILE A 163 4.84 7.04 -0.15
CA ILE A 163 5.39 7.39 1.16
C ILE A 163 5.83 8.85 1.13
N ALA A 164 5.31 9.69 2.03
CA ALA A 164 5.68 11.10 2.12
C ALA A 164 5.96 11.52 3.56
N ASP A 165 6.97 12.34 3.73
CA ASP A 165 7.20 13.15 4.92
C ASP A 165 7.25 14.63 4.52
N PRO A 166 7.40 15.60 5.44
CA PRO A 166 7.43 17.03 5.09
C PRO A 166 8.54 17.45 4.11
N ASN A 167 9.51 16.59 3.82
CA ASN A 167 10.67 16.93 3.03
C ASN A 167 10.74 16.23 1.68
N GLU A 168 10.24 15.00 1.59
CA GLU A 168 10.39 14.17 0.39
C GLU A 168 9.24 13.20 0.19
N VAL A 169 9.06 12.78 -1.06
CA VAL A 169 8.04 11.82 -1.49
C VAL A 169 8.72 10.66 -2.20
N TRP A 170 8.28 9.45 -1.91
CA TRP A 170 8.82 8.21 -2.43
C TRP A 170 7.74 7.28 -2.93
N ILE A 171 8.07 6.51 -3.93
CA ILE A 171 7.36 5.29 -4.31
C ILE A 171 8.20 4.09 -3.89
N LEU A 172 7.60 3.12 -3.20
CA LEU A 172 8.22 1.85 -2.85
C LEU A 172 7.36 0.74 -3.43
N GLU A 173 7.86 0.06 -4.44
CA GLU A 173 7.20 -1.11 -5.01
C GLU A 173 7.83 -2.38 -4.47
N MET A 174 7.00 -3.36 -4.12
CA MET A 174 7.49 -4.67 -3.69
C MET A 174 6.57 -5.81 -4.12
N ILE A 175 7.18 -6.97 -4.29
CA ILE A 175 6.49 -8.23 -4.55
C ILE A 175 7.19 -9.36 -3.80
N GLY A 176 6.43 -10.32 -3.29
CA GLY A 176 6.96 -11.48 -2.60
C GLY A 176 7.85 -12.34 -3.49
N LYS A 177 8.57 -13.27 -2.87
CA LYS A 177 9.45 -14.25 -3.53
C LYS A 177 8.83 -15.65 -3.57
N GLY A 178 7.59 -15.78 -3.11
CA GLY A 178 6.85 -17.03 -3.03
C GLY A 178 7.22 -17.88 -1.80
N PRO A 179 6.65 -19.08 -1.69
CA PRO A 179 6.69 -19.89 -0.46
C PRO A 179 8.07 -20.48 -0.15
N LYS A 180 9.03 -20.39 -1.06
CA LYS A 180 10.36 -21.01 -0.91
C LYS A 180 11.43 -20.05 -0.41
N GLU A 181 11.22 -18.76 -0.54
CA GLU A 181 12.18 -17.73 -0.16
C GLU A 181 11.48 -16.57 0.57
N LYS A 182 11.86 -16.34 1.80
CA LYS A 182 11.29 -15.27 2.61
C LYS A 182 11.71 -13.88 2.10
N GLY A 183 10.80 -12.91 2.26
CA GLY A 183 11.04 -11.52 1.92
C GLY A 183 10.47 -11.12 0.58
N THR A 184 10.91 -9.96 0.10
CA THR A 184 10.41 -9.35 -1.15
C THR A 184 11.55 -8.95 -2.08
N VAL A 185 11.25 -8.84 -3.37
CA VAL A 185 12.01 -7.97 -4.28
C VAL A 185 11.34 -6.60 -4.23
N TRP A 186 12.13 -5.55 -4.11
CA TRP A 186 11.61 -4.20 -3.98
C TRP A 186 12.50 -3.17 -4.66
N VAL A 187 11.90 -2.04 -5.00
CA VAL A 187 12.56 -0.84 -5.48
C VAL A 187 11.96 0.39 -4.80
N ALA A 188 12.79 1.35 -4.43
CA ALA A 188 12.33 2.63 -3.89
C ALA A 188 12.88 3.77 -4.75
N VAL A 189 12.00 4.64 -5.22
CA VAL A 189 12.32 5.78 -6.06
C VAL A 189 11.83 7.06 -5.41
N ARG A 190 12.73 8.02 -5.20
CA ARG A 190 12.36 9.35 -4.75
C ARG A 190 11.77 10.15 -5.91
N ILE A 191 10.60 10.73 -5.68
CA ILE A 191 9.98 11.66 -6.62
C ILE A 191 10.74 13.00 -6.53
N PRO A 192 11.27 13.55 -7.65
CA PRO A 192 11.90 14.85 -7.64
C PRO A 192 10.98 15.96 -7.11
N ASP A 193 11.56 16.95 -6.44
CA ASP A 193 10.79 18.00 -5.77
C ASP A 193 9.86 18.78 -6.71
N ASP A 194 10.22 18.92 -7.98
CA ASP A 194 9.50 19.64 -9.03
C ASP A 194 8.60 18.77 -9.90
N CYS A 195 8.40 17.51 -9.49
CA CYS A 195 7.61 16.53 -10.25
C CYS A 195 6.33 16.14 -9.51
N ILE A 196 5.35 15.70 -10.31
CA ILE A 196 4.15 14.97 -9.90
C ILE A 196 4.23 13.59 -10.55
N SER A 197 3.98 12.54 -9.77
CA SER A 197 3.81 11.18 -10.25
C SER A 197 2.39 10.71 -9.99
N CYS A 198 1.90 9.77 -10.80
CA CYS A 198 0.60 9.13 -10.63
C CYS A 198 0.76 7.63 -10.91
N HIS A 199 0.16 6.82 -10.09
CA HIS A 199 0.06 5.37 -10.30
C HIS A 199 -1.24 4.82 -9.74
#